data_85dcb5b3e67e9dbfef9d4ca3412c7fa0
#
_entry.id   85dcb5b3e67e9dbfef9d4ca3412c7fa0
#
_cell.length_a   1.000
_cell.length_b   1.000
_cell.length_c   1.000
_cell.angle_alpha   90.00
_cell.angle_beta   90.00
_cell.angle_gamma   90.00
#
_symmetry.space_group_name_H-M   'P 1'
#
loop_
_entity.id
_entity.type
_entity.pdbx_description
1 polymer ?
#
loop_
_entity_poly.entity_id
_entity_poly.type
_entity_poly.pdbx_seq_one_letter_code
_entity_poly.pdbx_strand_id
1 'polypeptide(L)'
;MAEYQVIARKWRPQRFADVVGQEHVVRTLMNAIRQQRTAHAYLFVGPRGVGKTTLARIFAKAMNCTNPQDGEPCCECDSCRSIAAESSLDVIEIDAASRNSAGDMRELAEDVMHQPVSGRYKIYIIDEVHMLSKAAWNALLKTVEEPPAHVKFIFATTEVHQVLPTIISRCQRFDLLPIPTRLIAARLRLIADREKVPINDGAIAAIARAAEGGMRDAQSLLDQMIAFFAGDDGTPITGEQVLSLFGLTDRADLDLLLGAMLGNRPGEVVSVIAKLSKKGKNL
;
A
#
# COMPACT_ATOMS: atom_id res chain seq x y z
N MET A 1 -4.77 15.43 25.01
CA MET A 1 -4.10 15.79 23.74
C MET A 1 -4.24 14.58 22.83
N ALA A 2 -4.75 14.76 21.60
CA ALA A 2 -4.81 13.66 20.65
C ALA A 2 -3.37 13.25 20.29
N GLU A 3 -3.07 11.96 20.40
CA GLU A 3 -1.77 11.42 20.02
C GLU A 3 -1.54 11.67 18.52
N TYR A 4 -0.38 12.23 18.18
CA TYR A 4 -0.03 12.47 16.77
C TYR A 4 0.02 11.14 16.01
N GLN A 5 -0.75 11.05 14.93
CA GLN A 5 -0.76 9.88 14.07
C GLN A 5 -0.28 10.27 12.66
N VAL A 6 0.73 9.54 12.15
CA VAL A 6 1.26 9.73 10.79
C VAL A 6 0.15 9.66 9.75
N ILE A 7 0.20 10.53 8.74
CA ILE A 7 -0.83 10.66 7.68
C ILE A 7 -1.11 9.31 7.00
N ALA A 8 -0.06 8.55 6.69
CA ALA A 8 -0.20 7.23 6.06
C ALA A 8 -1.01 6.21 6.88
N ARG A 9 -1.07 6.35 8.20
CA ARG A 9 -1.90 5.52 9.08
C ARG A 9 -3.30 6.11 9.24
N LYS A 10 -3.41 7.41 9.51
CA LYS A 10 -4.67 8.14 9.70
C LYS A 10 -5.57 8.06 8.47
N TRP A 11 -4.99 8.16 7.26
CA TRP A 11 -5.70 8.17 5.98
C TRP A 11 -5.74 6.81 5.27
N ARG A 12 -5.41 5.72 5.99
CA ARG A 12 -5.51 4.38 5.43
C ARG A 12 -6.98 4.08 5.08
N PRO A 13 -7.27 3.70 3.82
CA PRO A 13 -8.63 3.34 3.40
C PRO A 13 -9.27 2.30 4.31
N GLN A 14 -10.53 2.52 4.64
CA GLN A 14 -11.32 1.63 5.49
C GLN A 14 -12.42 0.89 4.70
N ARG A 15 -12.75 1.36 3.51
CA ARG A 15 -13.74 0.80 2.58
C ARG A 15 -13.11 0.67 1.19
N PHE A 16 -13.69 -0.17 0.35
CA PHE A 16 -13.26 -0.30 -1.04
C PHE A 16 -13.43 1.02 -1.82
N ALA A 17 -14.50 1.77 -1.55
CA ALA A 17 -14.74 3.09 -2.14
C ALA A 17 -13.63 4.11 -1.88
N ASP A 18 -12.85 3.95 -0.82
CA ASP A 18 -11.73 4.85 -0.48
C ASP A 18 -10.41 4.49 -1.19
N VAL A 19 -10.36 3.31 -1.82
CA VAL A 19 -9.17 2.81 -2.50
C VAL A 19 -9.00 3.53 -3.83
N VAL A 20 -7.78 3.98 -4.11
CA VAL A 20 -7.46 4.76 -5.31
C VAL A 20 -6.63 3.92 -6.28
N GLY A 21 -7.05 3.89 -7.55
CA GLY A 21 -6.24 3.37 -8.66
C GLY A 21 -6.19 1.84 -8.81
N GLN A 22 -7.06 1.09 -8.10
CA GLN A 22 -7.13 -0.38 -8.15
C GLN A 22 -8.56 -0.88 -8.47
N GLU A 23 -9.28 -0.16 -9.30
CA GLU A 23 -10.72 -0.37 -9.55
C GLU A 23 -11.03 -1.78 -10.05
N HIS A 24 -10.14 -2.38 -10.86
CA HIS A 24 -10.28 -3.74 -11.39
C HIS A 24 -10.23 -4.81 -10.29
N VAL A 25 -9.33 -4.65 -9.31
CA VAL A 25 -9.22 -5.54 -8.15
C VAL A 25 -10.42 -5.35 -7.24
N VAL A 26 -10.71 -4.11 -6.86
CA VAL A 26 -11.84 -3.74 -5.99
C VAL A 26 -13.15 -4.32 -6.51
N ARG A 27 -13.48 -4.10 -7.79
CA ARG A 27 -14.70 -4.62 -8.40
C ARG A 27 -14.80 -6.14 -8.31
N THR A 28 -13.70 -6.85 -8.54
CA THR A 28 -13.69 -8.32 -8.48
C THR A 28 -13.89 -8.82 -7.06
N LEU A 29 -13.22 -8.22 -6.06
CA LEU A 29 -13.37 -8.58 -4.65
C LEU A 29 -14.79 -8.31 -4.13
N MET A 30 -15.37 -7.15 -4.45
CA MET A 30 -16.77 -6.83 -4.10
C MET A 30 -17.75 -7.82 -4.71
N ASN A 31 -17.55 -8.21 -5.98
CA ASN A 31 -18.40 -9.23 -6.63
C ASN A 31 -18.29 -10.60 -5.93
N ALA A 32 -17.09 -11.00 -5.50
CA ALA A 32 -16.89 -12.24 -4.75
C ALA A 32 -17.68 -12.23 -3.43
N ILE A 33 -17.70 -11.08 -2.72
CA ILE A 33 -18.50 -10.90 -1.49
C ILE A 33 -20.01 -10.98 -1.80
N ARG A 34 -20.49 -10.22 -2.78
CA ARG A 34 -21.90 -10.18 -3.18
C ARG A 34 -22.45 -11.58 -3.53
N GLN A 35 -21.65 -12.34 -4.28
CA GLN A 35 -22.01 -13.68 -4.74
C GLN A 35 -21.74 -14.77 -3.71
N GLN A 36 -21.14 -14.42 -2.55
CA GLN A 36 -20.66 -15.38 -1.54
C GLN A 36 -19.72 -16.47 -2.11
N ARG A 37 -18.97 -16.12 -3.16
CA ARG A 37 -18.02 -16.99 -3.85
C ARG A 37 -16.59 -16.54 -3.59
N THR A 38 -16.17 -16.73 -2.34
CA THR A 38 -14.79 -16.39 -1.95
C THR A 38 -13.88 -17.62 -2.06
N ALA A 39 -12.74 -17.49 -2.71
CA ALA A 39 -11.72 -18.52 -2.74
C ALA A 39 -11.13 -18.77 -1.34
N HIS A 40 -10.40 -19.86 -1.18
CA HIS A 40 -9.71 -20.16 0.08
C HIS A 40 -8.37 -19.41 0.21
N ALA A 41 -7.73 -19.06 -0.90
CA ALA A 41 -6.46 -18.35 -0.91
C ALA A 41 -6.43 -17.24 -1.98
N TYR A 42 -5.83 -16.11 -1.63
CA TYR A 42 -5.63 -14.94 -2.48
C TYR A 42 -4.16 -14.55 -2.47
N LEU A 43 -3.68 -14.03 -3.60
CA LEU A 43 -2.31 -13.51 -3.72
C LEU A 43 -2.35 -12.10 -4.32
N PHE A 44 -2.02 -11.10 -3.53
CA PHE A 44 -1.89 -9.72 -3.96
C PHE A 44 -0.45 -9.42 -4.33
N VAL A 45 -0.21 -9.09 -5.57
CA VAL A 45 1.11 -8.81 -6.14
C VAL A 45 1.18 -7.34 -6.56
N GLY A 46 2.27 -6.67 -6.32
CA GLY A 46 2.47 -5.29 -6.79
C GLY A 46 3.55 -4.55 -6.04
N PRO A 47 3.96 -3.37 -6.52
CA PRO A 47 5.00 -2.56 -5.90
C PRO A 47 4.67 -2.18 -4.46
N ARG A 48 5.69 -1.67 -3.73
CA ARG A 48 5.49 -1.14 -2.39
C ARG A 48 4.55 0.07 -2.42
N GLY A 49 3.76 0.27 -1.36
CA GLY A 49 2.94 1.48 -1.19
C GLY A 49 1.65 1.54 -2.02
N VAL A 50 1.36 0.57 -2.91
CA VAL A 50 0.17 0.58 -3.79
C VAL A 50 -1.12 0.11 -3.11
N GLY A 51 -1.06 -0.41 -1.86
CA GLY A 51 -2.24 -0.76 -1.08
C GLY A 51 -2.53 -2.24 -0.91
N LYS A 52 -1.58 -3.17 -1.15
CA LYS A 52 -1.76 -4.63 -0.99
C LYS A 52 -2.36 -5.00 0.36
N THR A 53 -1.68 -4.68 1.45
CA THR A 53 -2.10 -4.96 2.83
C THR A 53 -3.39 -4.22 3.21
N THR A 54 -3.59 -3.01 2.69
CA THR A 54 -4.82 -2.24 2.89
C THR A 54 -6.02 -2.95 2.26
N LEU A 55 -5.90 -3.38 1.02
CA LEU A 55 -6.95 -4.17 0.34
C LEU A 55 -7.20 -5.50 1.05
N ALA A 56 -6.15 -6.19 1.51
CA ALA A 56 -6.28 -7.41 2.30
C ALA A 56 -7.14 -7.19 3.55
N ARG A 57 -6.88 -6.12 4.31
CA ARG A 57 -7.66 -5.76 5.50
C ARG A 57 -9.11 -5.39 5.18
N ILE A 58 -9.34 -4.59 4.13
CA ILE A 58 -10.71 -4.22 3.71
C ILE A 58 -11.47 -5.47 3.28
N PHE A 59 -10.82 -6.37 2.55
CA PHE A 59 -11.44 -7.61 2.11
C PHE A 59 -11.74 -8.55 3.27
N ALA A 60 -10.83 -8.68 4.23
CA ALA A 60 -11.07 -9.43 5.47
C ALA A 60 -12.25 -8.85 6.27
N LYS A 61 -12.33 -7.51 6.39
CA LYS A 61 -13.48 -6.83 6.98
C LYS A 61 -14.78 -7.17 6.27
N ALA A 62 -14.79 -7.11 4.93
CA ALA A 62 -15.99 -7.38 4.15
C ALA A 62 -16.45 -8.84 4.28
N MET A 63 -15.51 -9.81 4.35
CA MET A 63 -15.83 -11.23 4.55
C MET A 63 -16.41 -11.54 5.93
N ASN A 64 -15.97 -10.83 6.98
CA ASN A 64 -16.42 -11.04 8.36
C ASN A 64 -17.44 -9.98 8.83
N CYS A 65 -17.83 -9.05 7.96
CA CYS A 65 -18.83 -8.04 8.30
C CYS A 65 -20.21 -8.67 8.52
N THR A 66 -20.88 -8.31 9.62
CA THR A 66 -22.23 -8.81 9.92
C THR A 66 -23.31 -8.11 9.10
N ASN A 67 -23.04 -6.93 8.54
CA ASN A 67 -23.97 -6.16 7.73
C ASN A 67 -23.27 -5.51 6.52
N PRO A 68 -22.74 -6.31 5.57
CA PRO A 68 -22.12 -5.77 4.38
C PRO A 68 -23.16 -5.12 3.47
N GLN A 69 -22.84 -3.92 2.96
CA GLN A 69 -23.73 -3.21 2.03
C GLN A 69 -23.10 -3.24 0.63
N ASP A 70 -23.73 -3.94 -0.29
CA ASP A 70 -23.28 -4.05 -1.67
C ASP A 70 -21.79 -4.47 -1.81
N GLY A 71 -21.35 -5.41 -0.96
CA GLY A 71 -19.97 -5.89 -0.92
C GLY A 71 -18.99 -5.01 -0.12
N GLU A 72 -19.42 -3.84 0.35
CA GLU A 72 -18.65 -2.97 1.24
C GLU A 72 -18.78 -3.40 2.71
N PRO A 73 -17.71 -3.32 3.51
CA PRO A 73 -17.83 -3.50 4.95
C PRO A 73 -18.57 -2.31 5.59
N CYS A 74 -19.45 -2.56 6.58
CA CYS A 74 -20.19 -1.49 7.24
C CYS A 74 -19.29 -0.54 8.07
N CYS A 75 -18.11 -0.99 8.49
CA CYS A 75 -17.16 -0.28 9.37
C CYS A 75 -17.68 0.05 10.79
N GLU A 76 -18.85 -0.44 11.19
CA GLU A 76 -19.51 -0.11 12.46
C GLU A 76 -19.72 -1.35 13.36
N CYS A 77 -19.85 -2.56 12.80
CA CYS A 77 -20.00 -3.78 13.59
C CYS A 77 -18.69 -4.13 14.34
N ASP A 78 -18.81 -4.95 15.37
CA ASP A 78 -17.68 -5.32 16.23
C ASP A 78 -16.54 -5.97 15.45
N SER A 79 -16.86 -6.84 14.49
CA SER A 79 -15.84 -7.42 13.60
C SER A 79 -15.12 -6.35 12.79
N CYS A 80 -15.83 -5.38 12.19
CA CYS A 80 -15.21 -4.31 11.45
C CYS A 80 -14.33 -3.42 12.34
N ARG A 81 -14.77 -3.12 13.56
CA ARG A 81 -14.03 -2.29 14.51
C ARG A 81 -12.77 -2.99 15.02
N SER A 82 -12.88 -4.26 15.41
CA SER A 82 -11.73 -5.04 15.90
C SER A 82 -10.65 -5.22 14.82
N ILE A 83 -11.05 -5.47 13.56
CA ILE A 83 -10.10 -5.58 12.44
C ILE A 83 -9.43 -4.22 12.15
N ALA A 84 -10.19 -3.12 12.19
CA ALA A 84 -9.62 -1.78 12.01
C ALA A 84 -8.64 -1.39 13.12
N ALA A 85 -8.91 -1.85 14.36
CA ALA A 85 -8.05 -1.63 15.53
C ALA A 85 -6.89 -2.65 15.65
N GLU A 86 -6.75 -3.57 14.69
CA GLU A 86 -5.73 -4.63 14.71
C GLU A 86 -5.80 -5.55 15.96
N SER A 87 -7.00 -5.70 16.53
CA SER A 87 -7.27 -6.47 17.75
C SER A 87 -8.20 -7.68 17.52
N SER A 88 -8.48 -8.02 16.28
CA SER A 88 -9.32 -9.16 15.93
C SER A 88 -8.59 -10.49 16.21
N LEU A 89 -9.29 -11.42 16.85
CA LEU A 89 -8.81 -12.79 17.04
C LEU A 89 -9.03 -13.68 15.81
N ASP A 90 -9.90 -13.25 14.90
CA ASP A 90 -10.26 -13.99 13.69
C ASP A 90 -9.57 -13.48 12.43
N VAL A 91 -8.88 -12.34 12.51
CA VAL A 91 -8.06 -11.81 11.42
C VAL A 91 -6.65 -11.56 11.94
N ILE A 92 -5.75 -12.44 11.56
CA ILE A 92 -4.37 -12.47 12.03
C ILE A 92 -3.47 -11.96 10.92
N GLU A 93 -2.75 -10.87 11.20
CA GLU A 93 -1.78 -10.30 10.26
C GLU A 93 -0.37 -10.66 10.68
N ILE A 94 0.39 -11.22 9.75
CA ILE A 94 1.77 -11.67 9.94
C ILE A 94 2.64 -10.97 8.90
N ASP A 95 3.69 -10.33 9.37
CA ASP A 95 4.77 -9.83 8.53
C ASP A 95 5.84 -10.93 8.38
N ALA A 96 5.95 -11.48 7.17
CA ALA A 96 6.93 -12.53 6.89
C ALA A 96 8.38 -12.04 6.96
N ALA A 97 8.65 -10.74 7.00
CA ALA A 97 9.99 -10.23 7.24
C ALA A 97 10.45 -10.48 8.69
N SER A 98 9.52 -10.47 9.64
CA SER A 98 9.78 -10.68 11.07
C SER A 98 9.48 -12.12 11.55
N ARG A 99 8.53 -12.81 10.91
CA ARG A 99 8.09 -14.17 11.26
C ARG A 99 8.17 -15.09 10.04
N ASN A 100 9.37 -15.59 9.73
CA ASN A 100 9.65 -16.33 8.50
C ASN A 100 10.13 -17.76 8.74
N SER A 101 10.19 -18.23 9.99
CA SER A 101 10.72 -19.53 10.34
C SER A 101 9.70 -20.67 10.12
N ALA A 102 10.18 -21.88 10.00
CA ALA A 102 9.33 -23.08 9.96
C ALA A 102 8.55 -23.27 11.28
N GLY A 103 9.08 -22.79 12.40
CA GLY A 103 8.41 -22.82 13.69
C GLY A 103 7.15 -21.93 13.69
N ASP A 104 7.30 -20.67 13.28
CA ASP A 104 6.17 -19.73 13.18
C ASP A 104 5.05 -20.27 12.29
N MET A 105 5.41 -20.91 11.18
CA MET A 105 4.41 -21.43 10.23
C MET A 105 3.78 -22.75 10.68
N ARG A 106 4.44 -23.54 11.54
CA ARG A 106 3.80 -24.69 12.21
C ARG A 106 2.80 -24.25 13.25
N GLU A 107 3.14 -23.27 14.08
CA GLU A 107 2.20 -22.64 15.01
C GLU A 107 0.93 -22.15 14.29
N LEU A 108 1.13 -21.43 13.15
CA LEU A 108 0.02 -20.98 12.33
C LEU A 108 -0.81 -22.17 11.79
N ALA A 109 -0.16 -23.22 11.30
CA ALA A 109 -0.84 -24.40 10.77
C ALA A 109 -1.64 -25.16 11.86
N GLU A 110 -1.20 -25.14 13.11
CA GLU A 110 -1.95 -25.66 14.26
C GLU A 110 -3.14 -24.75 14.59
N ASP A 111 -2.92 -23.44 14.61
CA ASP A 111 -3.97 -22.44 14.89
C ASP A 111 -5.09 -22.44 13.85
N VAL A 112 -4.79 -22.76 12.59
CA VAL A 112 -5.78 -22.91 11.50
C VAL A 112 -6.87 -23.93 11.82
N MET A 113 -6.59 -24.93 12.63
CA MET A 113 -7.57 -25.97 13.00
C MET A 113 -8.65 -25.45 13.95
N HIS A 114 -8.43 -24.32 14.61
CA HIS A 114 -9.39 -23.73 15.52
C HIS A 114 -10.46 -22.92 14.76
N GLN A 115 -11.71 -23.05 15.20
CA GLN A 115 -12.83 -22.27 14.67
C GLN A 115 -12.67 -20.77 14.96
N PRO A 116 -13.22 -19.87 14.12
CA PRO A 116 -13.26 -18.45 14.44
C PRO A 116 -14.06 -18.19 15.72
N VAL A 117 -13.68 -17.17 16.47
CA VAL A 117 -14.29 -16.81 17.76
C VAL A 117 -15.61 -16.06 17.54
N SER A 118 -15.64 -15.12 16.61
CA SER A 118 -16.80 -14.23 16.38
C SER A 118 -17.10 -14.01 14.90
N GLY A 119 -16.10 -14.14 14.03
CA GLY A 119 -16.25 -13.97 12.60
C GLY A 119 -16.81 -15.19 11.89
N ARG A 120 -17.16 -15.01 10.60
CA ARG A 120 -17.53 -16.12 9.70
C ARG A 120 -16.31 -16.95 9.28
N TYR A 121 -15.18 -16.27 9.12
CA TYR A 121 -13.94 -16.86 8.66
C TYR A 121 -12.78 -16.49 9.58
N LYS A 122 -11.86 -17.43 9.75
CA LYS A 122 -10.54 -17.17 10.30
C LYS A 122 -9.60 -16.81 9.15
N ILE A 123 -9.06 -15.61 9.14
CA ILE A 123 -8.36 -15.03 8.00
C ILE A 123 -6.91 -14.75 8.38
N TYR A 124 -5.98 -15.28 7.61
CA TYR A 124 -4.56 -15.03 7.77
C TYR A 124 -4.08 -14.13 6.65
N ILE A 125 -3.64 -12.92 7.00
CA ILE A 125 -2.99 -11.98 6.10
C ILE A 125 -1.48 -12.12 6.30
N ILE A 126 -0.77 -12.61 5.29
CA ILE A 126 0.69 -12.78 5.36
C ILE A 126 1.31 -11.79 4.37
N ASP A 127 1.90 -10.73 4.92
CA ASP A 127 2.54 -9.68 4.13
C ASP A 127 4.00 -10.03 3.83
N GLU A 128 4.50 -9.53 2.70
CA GLU A 128 5.82 -9.79 2.13
C GLU A 128 6.20 -11.28 2.14
N VAL A 129 5.24 -12.10 1.72
CA VAL A 129 5.29 -13.57 1.80
C VAL A 129 6.51 -14.20 1.09
N HIS A 130 7.16 -13.49 0.17
CA HIS A 130 8.42 -13.90 -0.46
C HIS A 130 9.59 -14.02 0.54
N MET A 131 9.47 -13.39 1.72
CA MET A 131 10.49 -13.48 2.79
C MET A 131 10.42 -14.79 3.58
N LEU A 132 9.39 -15.62 3.38
CA LEU A 132 9.28 -16.92 4.03
C LEU A 132 10.40 -17.86 3.56
N SER A 133 11.04 -18.54 4.51
CA SER A 133 12.02 -19.58 4.20
C SER A 133 11.37 -20.77 3.46
N LYS A 134 12.16 -21.54 2.71
CA LYS A 134 11.65 -22.76 2.06
C LYS A 134 11.02 -23.74 3.05
N ALA A 135 11.59 -23.83 4.26
CA ALA A 135 11.07 -24.70 5.33
C ALA A 135 9.73 -24.16 5.88
N ALA A 136 9.56 -22.85 5.98
CA ALA A 136 8.30 -22.20 6.34
C ALA A 136 7.19 -22.46 5.29
N TRP A 137 7.52 -22.31 4.02
CA TRP A 137 6.61 -22.66 2.94
C TRP A 137 6.15 -24.10 3.00
N ASN A 138 7.08 -25.05 3.20
CA ASN A 138 6.75 -26.46 3.30
C ASN A 138 5.82 -26.78 4.49
N ALA A 139 5.94 -26.03 5.59
CA ALA A 139 5.02 -26.17 6.72
C ALA A 139 3.60 -25.71 6.40
N LEU A 140 3.44 -24.69 5.54
CA LEU A 140 2.15 -24.15 5.14
C LEU A 140 1.49 -24.88 3.97
N LEU A 141 2.28 -25.54 3.11
CA LEU A 141 1.78 -26.10 1.84
C LEU A 141 0.52 -26.95 2.03
N LYS A 142 0.54 -27.92 2.93
CA LYS A 142 -0.61 -28.80 3.17
C LYS A 142 -1.85 -28.03 3.60
N THR A 143 -1.70 -27.03 4.46
CA THR A 143 -2.79 -26.20 4.98
C THR A 143 -3.36 -25.28 3.90
N VAL A 144 -2.54 -24.80 2.98
CA VAL A 144 -3.01 -23.96 1.84
C VAL A 144 -3.65 -24.81 0.75
N GLU A 145 -3.22 -26.08 0.58
CA GLU A 145 -3.81 -27.01 -0.39
C GLU A 145 -5.21 -27.47 0.04
N GLU A 146 -5.37 -27.85 1.28
CA GLU A 146 -6.63 -28.37 1.86
C GLU A 146 -7.01 -27.63 3.13
N PRO A 147 -7.34 -26.33 3.04
CA PRO A 147 -7.70 -25.55 4.22
C PRO A 147 -9.08 -25.94 4.73
N PRO A 148 -9.32 -25.87 6.05
CA PRO A 148 -10.67 -25.95 6.61
C PRO A 148 -11.59 -24.91 5.96
N ALA A 149 -12.88 -25.22 5.83
CA ALA A 149 -13.85 -24.36 5.14
C ALA A 149 -13.98 -22.93 5.73
N HIS A 150 -13.69 -22.81 7.02
CA HIS A 150 -13.73 -21.54 7.76
C HIS A 150 -12.46 -20.71 7.61
N VAL A 151 -11.42 -21.21 6.94
CA VAL A 151 -10.12 -20.54 6.84
C VAL A 151 -9.95 -19.85 5.48
N LYS A 152 -9.36 -18.67 5.51
CA LYS A 152 -8.96 -17.92 4.31
C LYS A 152 -7.54 -17.41 4.46
N PHE A 153 -6.77 -17.51 3.38
CA PHE A 153 -5.42 -16.95 3.29
C PHE A 153 -5.41 -15.76 2.35
N ILE A 154 -4.73 -14.70 2.73
CA ILE A 154 -4.45 -13.53 1.88
C ILE A 154 -2.95 -13.26 1.94
N PHE A 155 -2.26 -13.64 0.89
CA PHE A 155 -0.84 -13.40 0.72
C PHE A 155 -0.61 -12.06 0.03
N ALA A 156 0.40 -11.31 0.45
CA ALA A 156 0.84 -10.10 -0.24
C ALA A 156 2.35 -10.17 -0.52
N THR A 157 2.77 -9.72 -1.70
CA THR A 157 4.18 -9.74 -2.09
C THR A 157 4.52 -8.62 -3.07
N THR A 158 5.74 -8.13 -2.99
CA THR A 158 6.37 -7.31 -4.04
C THR A 158 7.09 -8.18 -5.09
N GLU A 159 7.46 -9.43 -4.76
CA GLU A 159 8.37 -10.30 -5.50
C GLU A 159 7.70 -11.64 -5.83
N VAL A 160 6.77 -11.63 -6.79
CA VAL A 160 5.99 -12.86 -7.12
C VAL A 160 6.87 -14.01 -7.60
N HIS A 161 8.00 -13.72 -8.24
CA HIS A 161 8.91 -14.75 -8.75
C HIS A 161 9.63 -15.53 -7.63
N GLN A 162 9.64 -15.01 -6.40
CA GLN A 162 10.18 -15.72 -5.23
C GLN A 162 9.12 -16.58 -4.51
N VAL A 163 7.84 -16.44 -4.87
CA VAL A 163 6.76 -17.27 -4.32
C VAL A 163 6.72 -18.62 -5.05
N LEU A 164 6.51 -19.69 -4.30
CA LEU A 164 6.47 -21.03 -4.88
C LEU A 164 5.35 -21.17 -5.94
N PRO A 165 5.64 -21.70 -7.14
CA PRO A 165 4.62 -21.93 -8.17
C PRO A 165 3.43 -22.79 -7.69
N THR A 166 3.70 -23.72 -6.77
CA THR A 166 2.66 -24.57 -6.14
C THR A 166 1.68 -23.77 -5.30
N ILE A 167 2.08 -22.67 -4.69
CA ILE A 167 1.21 -21.74 -3.97
C ILE A 167 0.45 -20.85 -4.95
N ILE A 168 1.17 -20.28 -5.94
CA ILE A 168 0.56 -19.38 -6.94
C ILE A 168 -0.61 -20.07 -7.66
N SER A 169 -0.44 -21.36 -8.01
CA SER A 169 -1.47 -22.11 -8.73
C SER A 169 -2.75 -22.38 -7.92
N ARG A 170 -2.70 -22.24 -6.59
CA ARG A 170 -3.82 -22.44 -5.67
C ARG A 170 -4.46 -21.14 -5.19
N CYS A 171 -3.84 -20.01 -5.51
CA CYS A 171 -4.32 -18.69 -5.13
C CYS A 171 -5.07 -18.01 -6.27
N GLN A 172 -6.13 -17.29 -5.93
CA GLN A 172 -6.65 -16.28 -6.84
C GLN A 172 -5.71 -15.07 -6.81
N ARG A 173 -4.96 -14.87 -7.91
CA ARG A 173 -3.97 -13.81 -8.05
C ARG A 173 -4.61 -12.50 -8.48
N PHE A 174 -4.16 -11.40 -7.85
CA PHE A 174 -4.49 -10.03 -8.19
C PHE A 174 -3.23 -9.20 -8.32
N ASP A 175 -3.03 -8.62 -9.48
CA ASP A 175 -1.90 -7.73 -9.76
C ASP A 175 -2.32 -6.27 -9.54
N LEU A 176 -1.75 -5.64 -8.52
CA LEU A 176 -1.94 -4.23 -8.22
C LEU A 176 -0.92 -3.40 -9.00
N LEU A 177 -1.42 -2.36 -9.64
CA LEU A 177 -0.60 -1.49 -10.48
C LEU A 177 -0.10 -0.25 -9.73
N PRO A 178 1.02 0.35 -10.16
CA PRO A 178 1.40 1.67 -9.70
C PRO A 178 0.26 2.67 -9.90
N ILE A 179 -0.02 3.48 -8.88
CA ILE A 179 -1.13 4.44 -8.93
C ILE A 179 -0.71 5.63 -9.82
N PRO A 180 -1.54 6.03 -10.80
CA PRO A 180 -1.26 7.18 -11.65
C PRO A 180 -1.00 8.45 -10.82
N THR A 181 0.04 9.20 -11.16
CA THR A 181 0.47 10.42 -10.45
C THR A 181 -0.68 11.42 -10.25
N ARG A 182 -1.57 11.58 -11.22
CA ARG A 182 -2.75 12.44 -11.12
C ARG A 182 -3.69 12.03 -9.98
N LEU A 183 -3.88 10.73 -9.74
CA LEU A 183 -4.75 10.21 -8.70
C LEU A 183 -4.09 10.37 -7.32
N ILE A 184 -2.77 10.18 -7.24
CA ILE A 184 -1.99 10.46 -6.03
C ILE A 184 -2.10 11.95 -5.69
N ALA A 185 -1.88 12.85 -6.65
CA ALA A 185 -1.98 14.29 -6.45
C ALA A 185 -3.37 14.71 -5.95
N ALA A 186 -4.44 14.18 -6.56
CA ALA A 186 -5.81 14.44 -6.11
C ALA A 186 -6.05 13.98 -4.67
N ARG A 187 -5.54 12.80 -4.29
CA ARG A 187 -5.66 12.27 -2.93
C ARG A 187 -4.85 13.11 -1.93
N LEU A 188 -3.63 13.52 -2.28
CA LEU A 188 -2.80 14.39 -1.44
C LEU A 188 -3.44 15.75 -1.22
N ARG A 189 -4.05 16.36 -2.26
CA ARG A 189 -4.78 17.62 -2.13
C ARG A 189 -5.93 17.49 -1.13
N LEU A 190 -6.77 16.45 -1.27
CA LEU A 190 -7.85 16.17 -0.34
C LEU A 190 -7.35 16.02 1.11
N ILE A 191 -6.23 15.35 1.31
CA ILE A 191 -5.61 15.17 2.63
C ILE A 191 -5.14 16.51 3.16
N ALA A 192 -4.37 17.27 2.37
CA ALA A 192 -3.83 18.57 2.77
C ALA A 192 -4.94 19.57 3.16
N ASP A 193 -6.02 19.60 2.39
CA ASP A 193 -7.17 20.47 2.65
C ASP A 193 -7.86 20.09 3.98
N ARG A 194 -8.03 18.78 4.24
CA ARG A 194 -8.65 18.31 5.48
C ARG A 194 -7.77 18.47 6.71
N GLU A 195 -6.46 18.31 6.55
CA GLU A 195 -5.47 18.56 7.62
C GLU A 195 -5.14 20.06 7.76
N LYS A 196 -5.72 20.92 6.89
CA LYS A 196 -5.49 22.38 6.87
C LYS A 196 -4.01 22.75 6.66
N VAL A 197 -3.31 21.98 5.85
CA VAL A 197 -1.90 22.20 5.52
C VAL A 197 -1.81 23.20 4.37
N PRO A 198 -1.16 24.37 4.55
CA PRO A 198 -0.89 25.29 3.47
C PRO A 198 0.17 24.70 2.53
N ILE A 199 -0.23 24.25 1.34
CA ILE A 199 0.65 23.64 0.34
C ILE A 199 0.16 23.98 -1.06
N ASN A 200 1.05 24.39 -1.95
CA ASN A 200 0.68 24.72 -3.32
C ASN A 200 0.61 23.49 -4.24
N ASP A 201 -0.02 23.65 -5.41
CA ASP A 201 -0.18 22.54 -6.37
C ASP A 201 1.14 22.04 -6.96
N GLY A 202 2.14 22.91 -7.06
CA GLY A 202 3.49 22.54 -7.50
C GLY A 202 4.14 21.56 -6.53
N ALA A 203 3.99 21.76 -5.22
CA ALA A 203 4.49 20.87 -4.19
C ALA A 203 3.74 19.52 -4.20
N ILE A 204 2.40 19.55 -4.28
CA ILE A 204 1.59 18.33 -4.42
C ILE A 204 2.01 17.51 -5.63
N ALA A 205 2.19 18.17 -6.79
CA ALA A 205 2.64 17.49 -8.01
C ALA A 205 4.05 16.93 -7.90
N ALA A 206 4.96 17.63 -7.21
CA ALA A 206 6.32 17.15 -6.97
C ALA A 206 6.33 15.90 -6.06
N ILE A 207 5.59 15.93 -4.93
CA ILE A 207 5.44 14.79 -4.03
C ILE A 207 4.82 13.60 -4.76
N ALA A 208 3.74 13.82 -5.54
CA ALA A 208 3.07 12.75 -6.28
C ALA A 208 3.97 12.08 -7.33
N ARG A 209 4.89 12.83 -7.96
CA ARG A 209 5.89 12.27 -8.86
C ARG A 209 6.96 11.48 -8.10
N ALA A 210 7.47 12.04 -7.00
CA ALA A 210 8.51 11.41 -6.18
C ALA A 210 8.07 10.06 -5.57
N ALA A 211 6.77 9.87 -5.40
CA ALA A 211 6.19 8.65 -4.83
C ALA A 211 6.15 7.46 -5.81
N GLU A 212 6.47 7.65 -7.11
CA GLU A 212 6.60 6.58 -8.12
C GLU A 212 5.42 5.57 -8.13
N GLY A 213 4.22 6.06 -7.89
CA GLY A 213 3.00 5.24 -7.87
C GLY A 213 2.63 4.64 -6.50
N GLY A 214 3.41 4.88 -5.45
CA GLY A 214 3.15 4.43 -4.07
C GLY A 214 2.33 5.46 -3.27
N MET A 215 1.07 5.18 -2.93
CA MET A 215 0.26 6.10 -2.11
C MET A 215 0.84 6.27 -0.70
N ARG A 216 1.34 5.20 -0.09
CA ARG A 216 1.96 5.25 1.25
C ARG A 216 3.19 6.15 1.25
N ASP A 217 4.02 6.03 0.21
CA ASP A 217 5.24 6.82 0.08
C ASP A 217 4.90 8.29 -0.15
N ALA A 218 3.89 8.59 -1.00
CA ALA A 218 3.37 9.94 -1.18
C ALA A 218 2.88 10.59 0.12
N GLN A 219 2.14 9.83 0.93
CA GLN A 219 1.65 10.30 2.23
C GLN A 219 2.78 10.50 3.24
N SER A 220 3.78 9.65 3.24
CA SER A 220 4.98 9.79 4.08
C SER A 220 5.82 11.01 3.68
N LEU A 221 5.96 11.26 2.39
CA LEU A 221 6.63 12.48 1.88
C LEU A 221 5.85 13.75 2.28
N LEU A 222 4.52 13.72 2.20
CA LEU A 222 3.69 14.84 2.67
C LEU A 222 3.89 15.10 4.16
N ASP A 223 3.88 14.06 4.99
CA ASP A 223 4.16 14.17 6.43
C ASP A 223 5.52 14.82 6.72
N GLN A 224 6.55 14.42 6.00
CA GLN A 224 7.88 15.01 6.11
C GLN A 224 7.87 16.49 5.71
N MET A 225 7.20 16.86 4.63
CA MET A 225 7.08 18.26 4.22
C MET A 225 6.38 19.12 5.27
N ILE A 226 5.32 18.58 5.90
CA ILE A 226 4.64 19.24 7.01
C ILE A 226 5.59 19.43 8.18
N ALA A 227 6.30 18.38 8.58
CA ALA A 227 7.22 18.45 9.70
C ALA A 227 8.38 19.47 9.50
N PHE A 228 8.82 19.65 8.24
CA PHE A 228 9.94 20.56 7.94
C PHE A 228 9.53 22.02 7.69
N PHE A 229 8.35 22.23 7.08
CA PHE A 229 8.02 23.54 6.50
C PHE A 229 6.67 24.13 6.96
N ALA A 230 5.81 23.38 7.68
CA ALA A 230 4.60 23.94 8.24
C ALA A 230 4.96 24.79 9.47
N GLY A 231 5.28 26.05 9.21
CA GLY A 231 5.53 27.06 10.27
C GLY A 231 4.24 27.71 10.74
N ASP A 232 4.33 28.42 11.87
CA ASP A 232 3.20 29.17 12.48
C ASP A 232 2.76 30.39 11.63
N ASP A 233 3.49 30.76 10.60
CA ASP A 233 3.25 31.90 9.71
C ASP A 233 2.24 31.63 8.58
N GLY A 234 1.80 30.37 8.43
CA GLY A 234 0.83 29.97 7.39
C GLY A 234 1.37 30.05 5.96
N THR A 235 2.69 30.18 5.77
CA THR A 235 3.31 30.22 4.44
C THR A 235 3.11 28.88 3.72
N PRO A 236 2.59 28.86 2.46
CA PRO A 236 2.37 27.61 1.75
C PRO A 236 3.69 26.89 1.41
N ILE A 237 3.71 25.59 1.62
CA ILE A 237 4.80 24.71 1.16
C ILE A 237 4.88 24.75 -0.37
N THR A 238 6.09 25.00 -0.90
CA THR A 238 6.33 25.19 -2.33
C THR A 238 6.96 23.98 -3.00
N GLY A 239 6.81 23.87 -4.34
CA GLY A 239 7.46 22.83 -5.13
C GLY A 239 8.99 22.87 -5.04
N GLU A 240 9.59 24.06 -4.95
CA GLU A 240 11.04 24.21 -4.81
C GLU A 240 11.56 23.62 -3.50
N GLN A 241 10.82 23.80 -2.41
CA GLN A 241 11.14 23.19 -1.12
C GLN A 241 11.11 21.66 -1.19
N VAL A 242 10.09 21.07 -1.87
CA VAL A 242 10.01 19.61 -2.11
C VAL A 242 11.22 19.12 -2.91
N LEU A 243 11.53 19.79 -4.03
CA LEU A 243 12.64 19.42 -4.90
C LEU A 243 14.00 19.54 -4.18
N SER A 244 14.13 20.54 -3.31
CA SER A 244 15.34 20.76 -2.51
C SER A 244 15.53 19.67 -1.47
N LEU A 245 14.48 19.40 -0.66
CA LEU A 245 14.54 18.45 0.45
C LEU A 245 14.82 17.01 -0.02
N PHE A 246 14.16 16.59 -1.10
CA PHE A 246 14.32 15.22 -1.62
C PHE A 246 15.40 15.06 -2.69
N GLY A 247 16.20 16.10 -2.94
CA GLY A 247 17.27 16.03 -3.93
C GLY A 247 16.79 15.87 -5.38
N LEU A 248 15.49 16.10 -5.64
CA LEU A 248 14.91 15.91 -6.97
C LEU A 248 15.30 17.02 -7.94
N THR A 249 15.39 16.67 -9.22
CA THR A 249 15.69 17.62 -10.29
C THR A 249 14.39 18.24 -10.82
N ASP A 250 14.40 19.56 -11.05
CA ASP A 250 13.26 20.23 -11.67
C ASP A 250 13.07 19.72 -13.10
N ARG A 251 11.81 19.53 -13.51
CA ARG A 251 11.46 19.15 -14.87
C ARG A 251 11.99 20.15 -15.89
N ALA A 252 11.96 21.44 -15.59
CA ALA A 252 12.50 22.47 -16.47
C ALA A 252 14.01 22.30 -16.73
N ASP A 253 14.80 21.93 -15.70
CA ASP A 253 16.23 21.64 -15.85
C ASP A 253 16.44 20.36 -16.70
N LEU A 254 15.57 19.34 -16.58
CA LEU A 254 15.62 18.13 -17.41
C LEU A 254 15.21 18.41 -18.87
N ASP A 255 14.17 19.20 -19.09
CA ASP A 255 13.72 19.60 -20.44
C ASP A 255 14.79 20.44 -21.15
N LEU A 256 15.49 21.34 -20.44
CA LEU A 256 16.64 22.08 -20.95
C LEU A 256 17.79 21.15 -21.34
N LEU A 257 18.12 20.18 -20.48
CA LEU A 257 19.18 19.20 -20.75
C LEU A 257 18.83 18.38 -21.99
N LEU A 258 17.63 17.85 -22.07
CA LEU A 258 17.15 17.06 -23.21
C LEU A 258 17.13 17.91 -24.49
N GLY A 259 16.63 19.14 -24.42
CA GLY A 259 16.59 20.07 -25.55
C GLY A 259 18.01 20.42 -26.07
N ALA A 260 18.97 20.58 -25.17
CA ALA A 260 20.37 20.81 -25.54
C ALA A 260 21.00 19.56 -26.19
N MET A 261 20.71 18.36 -25.69
CA MET A 261 21.17 17.09 -26.25
C MET A 261 20.61 16.86 -27.67
N LEU A 262 19.28 16.97 -27.82
CA LEU A 262 18.58 16.78 -29.11
C LEU A 262 19.00 17.88 -30.14
N GLY A 263 19.28 19.09 -29.66
CA GLY A 263 19.76 20.20 -30.50
C GLY A 263 21.26 20.15 -30.83
N ASN A 264 21.96 19.08 -30.42
CA ASN A 264 23.42 18.93 -30.60
C ASN A 264 24.22 20.13 -30.10
N ARG A 265 23.89 20.64 -28.89
CA ARG A 265 24.54 21.82 -28.26
C ARG A 265 25.36 21.40 -27.04
N PRO A 266 26.54 20.78 -27.21
CA PRO A 266 27.34 20.19 -26.15
C PRO A 266 27.74 21.18 -25.04
N GLY A 267 27.98 22.44 -25.38
CA GLY A 267 28.31 23.49 -24.40
C GLY A 267 27.17 23.77 -23.42
N GLU A 268 25.91 23.76 -23.89
CA GLU A 268 24.75 23.92 -23.04
C GLU A 268 24.54 22.69 -22.16
N VAL A 269 24.76 21.48 -22.69
CA VAL A 269 24.69 20.22 -21.92
C VAL A 269 25.63 20.30 -20.73
N VAL A 270 26.91 20.63 -20.96
CA VAL A 270 27.89 20.74 -19.86
C VAL A 270 27.51 21.83 -18.87
N SER A 271 26.98 22.97 -19.34
CA SER A 271 26.54 24.07 -18.48
C SER A 271 25.38 23.63 -17.54
N VAL A 272 24.36 22.93 -18.10
CA VAL A 272 23.22 22.43 -17.32
C VAL A 272 23.67 21.38 -16.30
N ILE A 273 24.53 20.43 -16.71
CA ILE A 273 25.10 19.41 -15.81
C ILE A 273 25.88 20.08 -14.66
N ALA A 274 26.75 21.04 -14.98
CA ALA A 274 27.51 21.77 -13.96
C ALA A 274 26.60 22.53 -12.98
N LYS A 275 25.51 23.13 -13.46
CA LYS A 275 24.49 23.78 -12.63
C LYS A 275 23.80 22.77 -11.69
N LEU A 276 23.42 21.60 -12.19
CA LEU A 276 22.76 20.54 -11.41
C LEU A 276 23.70 19.95 -10.36
N SER A 277 24.95 19.68 -10.73
CA SER A 277 26.00 19.22 -9.83
C SER A 277 26.26 20.20 -8.68
N LYS A 278 26.32 21.51 -8.96
CA LYS A 278 26.45 22.55 -7.92
C LYS A 278 25.26 22.60 -6.96
N LYS A 279 24.07 22.20 -7.41
CA LYS A 279 22.87 22.07 -6.57
C LYS A 279 22.83 20.75 -5.77
N GLY A 280 23.91 19.94 -5.80
CA GLY A 280 23.99 18.65 -5.13
C GLY A 280 23.04 17.58 -5.70
N LYS A 281 22.63 17.73 -6.97
CA LYS A 281 21.78 16.73 -7.64
C LYS A 281 22.64 15.59 -8.16
N ASN A 282 22.21 14.35 -7.85
CA ASN A 282 22.81 13.15 -8.42
C ASN A 282 22.23 12.97 -9.84
N LEU A 283 23.12 12.87 -10.83
CA LEU A 283 22.78 12.82 -12.26
C LEU A 283 22.88 11.39 -12.80
#